data_0cae4d856f607a5ff5469cbe8976102a
#
_entry.id   0cae4d856f607a5ff5469cbe8976102a
#
_cell.length_a   1.000
_cell.length_b   1.000
_cell.length_c   1.000
_cell.angle_alpha   90.00
_cell.angle_beta   90.00
_cell.angle_gamma   90.00
#
_symmetry.space_group_name_H-M   'P 1'
#
loop_
_entity.id
_entity.type
_entity.pdbx_description
1 polymer ?
#
loop_
_entity_poly.entity_id
_entity_poly.type
_entity_poly.pdbx_seq_one_letter_code
_entity_poly.pdbx_strand_id
1 'polypeptide(L)'
;MTDKRIASAIDLALQKHDTPAGPLFVARRHGRIKKCFTRDTAIRYLAFFMTTWAFERSGFQQRYPRVRIDLDDMEVWRDGETKPEYLAAHQRCVRRLRRILAHKRGMEKWCQQWDAMHDRYVKDVEALQSSKPEGLR
;
A
#
# COMPACT_ATOMS: atom_id res chain seq x y z
N MET A 1 2.15 18.01 4.23
CA MET A 1 2.51 17.27 5.45
C MET A 1 1.42 16.31 5.81
N THR A 2 1.73 15.04 5.86
CA THR A 2 0.75 14.06 6.34
C THR A 2 0.78 14.09 7.86
N ASP A 3 -0.29 14.55 8.46
CA ASP A 3 -0.42 14.47 9.91
C ASP A 3 -0.43 12.98 10.31
N LYS A 4 0.49 12.60 11.18
CA LYS A 4 0.58 11.22 11.67
C LYS A 4 -0.72 10.71 12.32
N ARG A 5 -1.58 11.62 12.75
CA ARG A 5 -2.89 11.28 13.34
C ARG A 5 -3.91 10.83 12.30
N ILE A 6 -3.69 11.14 11.02
CA ILE A 6 -4.60 10.80 9.93
C ILE A 6 -3.99 9.76 8.98
N ALA A 7 -2.88 9.12 9.38
CA ALA A 7 -2.29 8.05 8.61
C ALA A 7 -3.32 6.93 8.44
N SER A 8 -3.69 6.64 7.17
CA SER A 8 -4.62 5.57 6.86
C SER A 8 -3.98 4.20 7.09
N ALA A 9 -4.81 3.15 7.15
CA ALA A 9 -4.33 1.79 7.29
C ALA A 9 -3.32 1.42 6.18
N ILE A 10 -3.51 1.94 4.95
CA ILE A 10 -2.60 1.68 3.84
C ILE A 10 -1.25 2.38 4.04
N ASP A 11 -1.20 3.55 4.66
CA ASP A 11 0.05 4.25 4.94
C ASP A 11 0.90 3.50 5.96
N LEU A 12 0.27 2.84 6.91
CA LEU A 12 0.96 2.02 7.91
C LEU A 12 1.41 0.68 7.32
N ALA A 13 0.63 0.12 6.40
CA ALA A 13 0.89 -1.18 5.81
C ALA A 13 1.94 -1.14 4.69
N LEU A 14 2.04 -0.04 3.97
CA LEU A 14 2.97 0.14 2.87
C LEU A 14 3.73 1.45 3.05
N GLN A 15 4.99 1.35 3.45
CA GLN A 15 5.86 2.50 3.73
C GLN A 15 6.97 2.57 2.70
N LYS A 16 7.39 3.79 2.38
CA LYS A 16 8.52 4.06 1.51
C LYS A 16 9.61 4.79 2.30
N HIS A 17 10.83 4.31 2.21
CA HIS A 17 12.00 4.92 2.82
C HIS A 17 13.08 5.14 1.77
N ASP A 18 13.69 6.31 1.77
CA ASP A 18 14.82 6.59 0.88
C ASP A 18 16.12 6.08 1.52
N THR A 19 16.87 5.31 0.73
CA THR A 19 18.16 4.77 1.14
C THR A 19 19.23 5.13 0.09
N PRO A 20 20.54 5.05 0.43
CA PRO A 20 21.60 5.27 -0.55
C PRO A 20 21.56 4.31 -1.74
N ALA A 21 20.93 3.14 -1.57
CA ALA A 21 20.77 2.14 -2.65
C ALA A 21 19.49 2.36 -3.47
N GLY A 22 18.69 3.39 -3.16
CA GLY A 22 17.42 3.68 -3.79
C GLY A 22 16.23 3.59 -2.84
N PRO A 23 15.00 3.73 -3.33
CA PRO A 23 13.81 3.65 -2.48
C PRO A 23 13.61 2.22 -1.96
N LEU A 24 13.34 2.11 -0.67
CA LEU A 24 12.99 0.85 0.00
C LEU A 24 11.51 0.89 0.34
N PHE A 25 10.77 -0.14 -0.10
CA PHE A 25 9.34 -0.30 0.20
C PHE A 25 9.17 -1.39 1.26
N VAL A 26 8.43 -1.10 2.30
CA VAL A 26 8.18 -2.02 3.40
C VAL A 26 6.70 -2.34 3.46
N ALA A 27 6.36 -3.61 3.24
CA ALA A 27 5.03 -4.14 3.44
C ALA A 27 4.93 -4.73 4.84
N ARG A 28 3.95 -4.27 5.62
CA ARG A 28 3.76 -4.72 7.01
C ARG A 28 2.28 -4.86 7.31
N ARG A 29 1.85 -6.06 7.66
CA ARG A 29 0.49 -6.34 8.11
C ARG A 29 0.41 -7.66 8.87
N HIS A 30 -0.49 -7.72 9.85
CA HIS A 30 -0.78 -8.94 10.62
C HIS A 30 0.47 -9.63 11.19
N GLY A 31 1.43 -8.84 11.70
CA GLY A 31 2.67 -9.34 12.28
C GLY A 31 3.72 -9.81 11.26
N ARG A 32 3.48 -9.63 9.97
CA ARG A 32 4.40 -9.99 8.89
C ARG A 32 4.99 -8.74 8.26
N ILE A 33 6.25 -8.84 7.83
CA ILE A 33 6.99 -7.73 7.22
C ILE A 33 7.81 -8.23 6.04
N LYS A 34 7.87 -7.44 4.98
CA LYS A 34 8.76 -7.67 3.83
C LYS A 34 9.31 -6.36 3.31
N LYS A 35 10.62 -6.33 3.10
CA LYS A 35 11.33 -5.18 2.52
C LYS A 35 11.63 -5.47 1.06
N CYS A 36 11.28 -4.54 0.18
CA CYS A 36 11.43 -4.69 -1.27
C CYS A 36 11.96 -3.41 -1.88
N PHE A 37 12.67 -3.52 -3.02
CA PHE A 37 13.14 -2.35 -3.75
C PHE A 37 12.17 -1.87 -4.82
N THR A 38 11.10 -2.61 -5.08
CA THR A 38 10.05 -2.19 -6.00
C THR A 38 8.71 -2.10 -5.29
N ARG A 39 7.92 -1.10 -5.67
CA ARG A 39 6.60 -0.89 -5.10
C ARG A 39 5.63 -2.03 -5.43
N ASP A 40 5.67 -2.51 -6.67
CA ASP A 40 4.80 -3.58 -7.12
C ASP A 40 5.01 -4.87 -6.32
N THR A 41 6.27 -5.24 -6.07
CA THR A 41 6.61 -6.39 -5.24
C THR A 41 6.09 -6.23 -3.81
N ALA A 42 6.22 -5.04 -3.23
CA ALA A 42 5.70 -4.75 -1.89
C ALA A 42 4.17 -4.87 -1.83
N ILE A 43 3.46 -4.39 -2.85
CA ILE A 43 2.00 -4.54 -2.94
C ILE A 43 1.60 -6.02 -2.98
N ARG A 44 2.30 -6.84 -3.75
CA ARG A 44 2.04 -8.28 -3.84
C ARG A 44 2.26 -8.99 -2.51
N TYR A 45 3.33 -8.65 -1.79
CA TYR A 45 3.57 -9.21 -0.45
C TYR A 45 2.52 -8.77 0.56
N LEU A 46 2.12 -7.50 0.53
CA LEU A 46 1.04 -7.01 1.39
C LEU A 46 -0.25 -7.77 1.12
N ALA A 47 -0.57 -8.00 -0.16
CA ALA A 47 -1.73 -8.80 -0.55
C ALA A 47 -1.63 -10.25 -0.05
N PHE A 48 -0.44 -10.86 -0.07
CA PHE A 48 -0.23 -12.18 0.51
C PHE A 48 -0.48 -12.19 2.02
N PHE A 49 0.00 -11.19 2.73
CA PHE A 49 -0.22 -11.10 4.18
C PHE A 49 -1.71 -10.99 4.51
N MET A 50 -2.44 -10.17 3.78
CA MET A 50 -3.88 -9.98 3.97
C MET A 50 -4.67 -11.22 3.59
N THR A 51 -4.35 -11.86 2.47
CA THR A 51 -5.04 -13.06 1.98
C THR A 51 -4.79 -14.25 2.90
N THR A 52 -3.54 -14.44 3.32
CA THR A 52 -3.16 -15.50 4.26
C THR A 52 -3.90 -15.35 5.59
N TRP A 53 -3.96 -14.13 6.11
CA TRP A 53 -4.67 -13.86 7.36
C TRP A 53 -6.17 -14.16 7.23
N ALA A 54 -6.81 -13.77 6.13
CA ALA A 54 -8.21 -14.05 5.89
C ALA A 54 -8.50 -15.55 5.79
N PHE A 55 -7.63 -16.31 5.12
CA PHE A 55 -7.75 -17.76 5.00
C PHE A 55 -7.57 -18.46 6.35
N GLU A 56 -6.58 -18.04 7.13
CA GLU A 56 -6.35 -18.59 8.48
C GLU A 56 -7.56 -18.36 9.39
N ARG A 57 -8.15 -17.16 9.35
CA ARG A 57 -9.32 -16.84 10.18
C ARG A 57 -10.58 -17.55 9.73
N SER A 58 -10.75 -17.80 8.45
CA SER A 58 -11.93 -18.48 7.90
C SER A 58 -11.83 -20.01 7.98
N GLY A 59 -10.63 -20.55 8.27
CA GLY A 59 -10.38 -21.98 8.27
C GLY A 59 -10.22 -22.59 6.88
N PHE A 60 -10.24 -21.81 5.81
CA PHE A 60 -9.99 -22.33 4.46
C PHE A 60 -8.51 -22.66 4.28
N GLN A 61 -8.25 -23.79 3.63
CA GLN A 61 -6.89 -24.21 3.33
C GLN A 61 -6.33 -23.49 2.13
N GLN A 62 -5.09 -23.02 2.24
CA GLN A 62 -4.39 -22.29 1.18
C GLN A 62 -3.80 -23.23 0.13
N ARG A 63 -3.42 -24.45 0.56
CA ARG A 63 -2.75 -25.45 -0.26
C ARG A 63 -3.45 -26.79 -0.12
N TYR A 64 -3.28 -27.61 -1.15
CA TYR A 64 -3.67 -29.01 -1.08
C TYR A 64 -2.81 -29.75 -0.03
N PRO A 65 -3.30 -30.88 0.51
CA PRO A 65 -2.54 -31.65 1.51
C PRO A 65 -1.17 -32.06 0.97
N ARG A 66 -0.22 -32.21 1.89
CA ARG A 66 1.11 -32.71 1.55
C ARG A 66 1.01 -34.11 0.95
N VAL A 67 1.83 -34.36 -0.07
CA VAL A 67 1.92 -35.67 -0.74
C VAL A 67 3.21 -36.34 -0.28
N ARG A 68 3.11 -37.59 0.13
CA ARG A 68 4.26 -38.42 0.47
C ARG A 68 4.91 -38.95 -0.81
N ILE A 69 6.21 -38.70 -0.94
CA ILE A 69 7.02 -39.23 -2.04
C ILE A 69 8.09 -40.13 -1.44
N ASP A 70 8.10 -41.40 -1.83
CA ASP A 70 9.15 -42.32 -1.43
C ASP A 70 10.32 -42.23 -2.42
N LEU A 71 11.44 -41.64 -1.95
CA LEU A 71 12.67 -41.53 -2.70
C LEU A 71 13.76 -42.30 -1.92
N ASP A 72 14.30 -43.37 -2.53
CA ASP A 72 15.43 -44.14 -2.00
C ASP A 72 15.27 -44.55 -0.50
N ASP A 73 14.15 -45.19 -0.16
CA ASP A 73 13.77 -45.62 1.19
C ASP A 73 13.64 -44.48 2.23
N MET A 74 13.68 -43.23 1.81
CA MET A 74 13.44 -42.07 2.64
C MET A 74 12.02 -41.51 2.46
N GLU A 75 11.33 -41.30 3.60
CA GLU A 75 10.05 -40.57 3.57
C GLU A 75 10.29 -39.08 3.31
N VAL A 76 9.91 -38.59 2.13
CA VAL A 76 9.96 -37.19 1.80
C VAL A 76 8.54 -36.69 1.56
N TRP A 77 8.18 -35.63 2.27
CA TRP A 77 6.88 -34.98 2.08
C TRP A 77 7.04 -33.78 1.16
N ARG A 78 6.22 -33.73 0.13
CA ARG A 78 6.15 -32.59 -0.78
C ARG A 78 4.95 -31.74 -0.40
N ASP A 79 5.16 -30.42 -0.31
CA ASP A 79 4.05 -29.48 -0.10
C ASP A 79 3.07 -29.55 -1.27
N GLY A 80 1.77 -29.52 -0.95
CA GLY A 80 0.73 -29.46 -1.96
C GLY A 80 0.75 -28.13 -2.71
N GLU A 81 0.19 -28.14 -3.91
CA GLU A 81 0.05 -26.92 -4.71
C GLU A 81 -0.88 -25.91 -4.04
N THR A 82 -0.64 -24.62 -4.31
CA THR A 82 -1.51 -23.55 -3.86
C THR A 82 -2.88 -23.68 -4.53
N LYS A 83 -3.94 -23.61 -3.74
CA LYS A 83 -5.31 -23.71 -4.27
C LYS A 83 -5.65 -22.53 -5.19
N PRO A 84 -6.41 -22.77 -6.28
CA PRO A 84 -6.87 -21.69 -7.17
C PRO A 84 -7.66 -20.61 -6.45
N GLU A 85 -8.43 -20.98 -5.43
CA GLU A 85 -9.23 -20.04 -4.62
C GLU A 85 -8.33 -19.03 -3.89
N TYR A 86 -7.19 -19.49 -3.36
CA TYR A 86 -6.20 -18.61 -2.73
C TYR A 86 -5.58 -17.66 -3.74
N LEU A 87 -5.16 -18.16 -4.91
CA LEU A 87 -4.57 -17.33 -5.96
C LEU A 87 -5.55 -16.29 -6.48
N ALA A 88 -6.82 -16.67 -6.65
CA ALA A 88 -7.86 -15.74 -7.08
C ALA A 88 -8.12 -14.65 -6.02
N ALA A 89 -8.15 -15.02 -4.76
CA ALA A 89 -8.30 -14.09 -3.64
C ALA A 89 -7.11 -13.12 -3.56
N HIS A 90 -5.90 -13.63 -3.72
CA HIS A 90 -4.69 -12.83 -3.77
C HIS A 90 -4.74 -11.80 -4.91
N GLN A 91 -5.12 -12.21 -6.11
CA GLN A 91 -5.24 -11.31 -7.25
C GLN A 91 -6.30 -10.22 -7.03
N ARG A 92 -7.45 -10.57 -6.43
CA ARG A 92 -8.47 -9.57 -6.06
C ARG A 92 -7.91 -8.57 -5.05
N CYS A 93 -7.16 -9.05 -4.07
CA CYS A 93 -6.52 -8.20 -3.06
C CYS A 93 -5.51 -7.25 -3.71
N VAL A 94 -4.67 -7.71 -4.61
CA VAL A 94 -3.70 -6.87 -5.35
C VAL A 94 -4.44 -5.77 -6.11
N ARG A 95 -5.49 -6.10 -6.84
CA ARG A 95 -6.28 -5.12 -7.60
C ARG A 95 -6.93 -4.08 -6.69
N ARG A 96 -7.46 -4.53 -5.55
CA ARG A 96 -8.05 -3.62 -4.55
C ARG A 96 -7.02 -2.67 -3.98
N LEU A 97 -5.84 -3.16 -3.61
CA LEU A 97 -4.75 -2.32 -3.10
C LEU A 97 -4.29 -1.29 -4.14
N ARG A 98 -4.17 -1.69 -5.40
CA ARG A 98 -3.82 -0.76 -6.48
C ARG A 98 -4.86 0.34 -6.66
N ARG A 99 -6.15 0.00 -6.56
CA ARG A 99 -7.23 1.01 -6.62
C ARG A 99 -7.19 1.97 -5.44
N ILE A 100 -6.99 1.47 -4.23
CA ILE A 100 -6.86 2.29 -3.02
C ILE A 100 -5.69 3.26 -3.16
N LEU A 101 -4.53 2.78 -3.60
CA LEU A 101 -3.33 3.60 -3.78
C LEU A 101 -3.50 4.63 -4.90
N ALA A 102 -4.17 4.28 -5.99
CA ALA A 102 -4.47 5.21 -7.09
C ALA A 102 -5.42 6.31 -6.63
N HIS A 103 -6.45 5.97 -5.88
CA HIS A 103 -7.37 6.93 -5.30
C HIS A 103 -6.64 7.88 -4.35
N LYS A 104 -5.80 7.35 -3.49
CA LYS A 104 -4.99 8.15 -2.56
C LYS A 104 -4.08 9.13 -3.29
N ARG A 105 -3.38 8.69 -4.34
CA ARG A 105 -2.53 9.57 -5.15
C ARG A 105 -3.35 10.68 -5.82
N GLY A 106 -4.53 10.34 -6.32
CA GLY A 106 -5.46 11.32 -6.90
C GLY A 106 -5.88 12.37 -5.90
N MET A 107 -6.22 11.95 -4.68
CA MET A 107 -6.58 12.87 -3.60
C MET A 107 -5.40 13.76 -3.17
N GLU A 108 -4.20 13.19 -3.03
CA GLU A 108 -2.99 13.96 -2.70
C GLU A 108 -2.68 15.01 -3.78
N LYS A 109 -2.79 14.63 -5.05
CA LYS A 109 -2.60 15.54 -6.18
C LYS A 109 -3.63 16.68 -6.18
N TRP A 110 -4.90 16.34 -5.93
CA TRP A 110 -5.95 17.33 -5.82
C TRP A 110 -5.70 18.31 -4.68
N CYS A 111 -5.31 17.80 -3.50
CA CYS A 111 -4.98 18.63 -2.34
C CYS A 111 -3.81 19.57 -2.64
N GLN A 112 -2.77 19.09 -3.33
CA GLN A 112 -1.64 19.93 -3.73
C GLN A 112 -2.08 21.06 -4.68
N GLN A 113 -2.97 20.76 -5.62
CA GLN A 113 -3.53 21.78 -6.53
C GLN A 113 -4.39 22.79 -5.76
N TRP A 114 -5.18 22.32 -4.83
CA TRP A 114 -5.99 23.19 -3.95
C TRP A 114 -5.10 24.13 -3.14
N ASP A 115 -4.07 23.60 -2.48
CA ASP A 115 -3.15 24.39 -1.66
C ASP A 115 -2.42 25.43 -2.51
N ALA A 116 -1.95 25.05 -3.70
CA ALA A 116 -1.29 25.97 -4.62
C ALA A 116 -2.22 27.11 -5.09
N MET A 117 -3.47 26.78 -5.37
CA MET A 117 -4.48 27.78 -5.74
C MET A 117 -4.78 28.72 -4.58
N HIS A 118 -4.92 28.18 -3.37
CA HIS A 118 -5.15 28.97 -2.17
C HIS A 118 -3.99 29.92 -1.87
N ASP A 119 -2.76 29.46 -1.98
CA ASP A 119 -1.56 30.29 -1.78
C ASP A 119 -1.50 31.44 -2.79
N ARG A 120 -1.83 31.17 -4.05
CA ARG A 120 -1.91 32.23 -5.08
C ARG A 120 -3.00 33.25 -4.76
N TYR A 121 -4.15 32.78 -4.32
CA TYR A 121 -5.25 33.64 -3.91
C TYR A 121 -4.84 34.58 -2.78
N VAL A 122 -4.20 34.04 -1.73
CA VAL A 122 -3.72 34.83 -0.59
C VAL A 122 -2.71 35.89 -1.04
N LYS A 123 -1.76 35.53 -1.89
CA LYS A 123 -0.77 36.47 -2.44
C LYS A 123 -1.42 37.56 -3.28
N ASP A 124 -2.40 37.22 -4.11
CA ASP A 124 -3.12 38.19 -4.95
C ASP A 124 -3.93 39.17 -4.09
N VAL A 125 -4.57 38.68 -3.03
CA VAL A 125 -5.30 39.53 -2.07
C VAL A 125 -4.34 40.48 -1.35
N GLU A 126 -3.21 40.02 -0.87
CA GLU A 126 -2.20 40.84 -0.21
C GLU A 126 -1.63 41.91 -1.15
N ALA A 127 -1.31 41.55 -2.40
CA ALA A 127 -0.81 42.48 -3.39
C ALA A 127 -1.84 43.54 -3.71
N LEU A 128 -3.10 43.18 -3.86
CA LEU A 128 -4.17 44.12 -4.12
C LEU A 128 -4.38 45.09 -2.97
N GLN A 129 -4.37 44.58 -1.72
CA GLN A 129 -4.50 45.44 -0.53
C GLN A 129 -3.32 46.38 -0.36
N SER A 130 -2.09 45.91 -0.68
CA SER A 130 -0.89 46.75 -0.61
C SER A 130 -0.93 47.91 -1.64
N SER A 131 -1.59 47.68 -2.77
CA SER A 131 -1.75 48.69 -3.83
C SER A 131 -2.99 49.56 -3.66
N LYS A 132 -3.76 49.37 -2.59
CA LYS A 132 -4.98 50.12 -2.33
C LYS A 132 -4.68 51.62 -2.24
N PRO A 133 -5.39 52.46 -3.01
CA PRO A 133 -5.21 53.91 -2.93
C PRO A 133 -5.49 54.45 -1.54
N GLU A 134 -4.70 55.44 -1.15
CA GLU A 134 -4.88 56.14 0.09
C GLU A 134 -6.26 56.82 0.15
N GLY A 135 -6.97 56.67 1.25
CA GLY A 135 -8.28 57.26 1.42
C GLY A 135 -9.47 56.37 1.05
N LEU A 136 -9.23 55.17 0.46
CA LEU A 136 -10.28 54.17 0.23
C LEU A 136 -10.47 53.31 1.47
N ARG A 137 -11.71 53.16 1.87
CA ARG A 137 -12.10 52.29 2.98
C ARG A 137 -12.68 50.95 2.49
#